data_4bae29d165dbbf5acd5e51e07ab9db11
#
_entry.id   4bae29d165dbbf5acd5e51e07ab9db11
#
_cell.length_a   1.000
_cell.length_b   1.000
_cell.length_c   1.000
_cell.angle_alpha   90.00
_cell.angle_beta   90.00
_cell.angle_gamma   90.00
#
_symmetry.space_group_name_H-M   'P 1'
#
loop_
_entity.id
_entity.type
_entity.pdbx_description
1 polymer ?
#
loop_
_entity_poly.entity_id
_entity_poly.type
_entity_poly.pdbx_seq_one_letter_code
_entity_poly.pdbx_strand_id
1 'polypeptide(L)'
;MKNNARKAYTILEKEGLTLMVNNWSADAHFEISVEEMPDSFSDIPENAPVYWADYYNWYDGSDDLNNLLQKHGLYFDWINAAVIGIYDNN
;
A
#
# COMPACT_ATOMS: atom_id res chain seq x y z
N MET A 1 12.19 1.76 11.18
CA MET A 1 11.27 2.49 10.27
C MET A 1 11.28 3.96 10.65
N LYS A 2 11.39 4.84 9.68
CA LYS A 2 11.35 6.28 9.93
C LYS A 2 9.98 6.71 10.45
N ASN A 3 9.92 7.86 11.12
CA ASN A 3 8.67 8.35 11.70
C ASN A 3 7.56 8.56 10.67
N ASN A 4 7.90 9.09 9.49
CA ASN A 4 6.92 9.31 8.43
C ASN A 4 6.31 7.99 7.94
N ALA A 5 7.15 6.97 7.75
CA ALA A 5 6.69 5.66 7.32
C ALA A 5 5.85 4.99 8.41
N ARG A 6 6.23 5.15 9.67
CA ARG A 6 5.48 4.59 10.79
C ARG A 6 4.07 5.20 10.89
N LYS A 7 3.95 6.50 10.66
CA LYS A 7 2.64 7.16 10.67
C LYS A 7 1.74 6.62 9.56
N ALA A 8 2.27 6.48 8.35
CA ALA A 8 1.52 5.90 7.24
C ALA A 8 1.14 4.44 7.54
N TYR A 9 2.08 3.66 8.08
CA TYR A 9 1.84 2.27 8.47
C TYR A 9 0.64 2.18 9.44
N THR A 10 0.64 3.01 10.47
CA THR A 10 -0.42 2.99 11.48
C THR A 10 -1.79 3.30 10.88
N ILE A 11 -1.86 4.28 9.98
CA ILE A 11 -3.11 4.64 9.31
C ILE A 11 -3.62 3.47 8.46
N LEU A 12 -2.74 2.88 7.65
CA LEU A 12 -3.11 1.79 6.76
C LEU A 12 -3.49 0.52 7.55
N GLU A 13 -2.80 0.25 8.64
CA GLU A 13 -3.12 -0.88 9.50
C GLU A 13 -4.55 -0.76 10.07
N LYS A 14 -4.93 0.45 10.48
CA LYS A 14 -6.28 0.70 10.98
C LYS A 14 -7.35 0.51 9.92
N GLU A 15 -7.01 0.72 8.66
CA GLU A 15 -7.93 0.53 7.55
C GLU A 15 -8.07 -0.94 7.15
N GLY A 16 -7.34 -1.83 7.80
CA GLY A 16 -7.50 -3.26 7.59
C GLY A 16 -6.62 -3.85 6.49
N LEU A 17 -5.64 -3.11 6.03
CA LEU A 17 -4.70 -3.64 5.04
C LEU A 17 -3.71 -4.60 5.68
N THR A 18 -3.27 -5.58 4.93
CA THR A 18 -2.27 -6.53 5.40
C THR A 18 -0.88 -5.99 5.13
N LEU A 19 -0.18 -5.64 6.20
CA LEU A 19 1.13 -5.01 6.14
C LEU A 19 2.22 -5.97 6.62
N MET A 20 3.41 -5.84 6.01
CA MET A 20 4.56 -6.68 6.31
C MET A 20 5.81 -5.81 6.44
N VAL A 21 6.80 -6.28 7.18
CA VAL A 21 8.08 -5.58 7.31
C VAL A 21 9.20 -6.57 7.04
N ASN A 22 10.13 -6.18 6.14
CA ASN A 22 11.31 -6.99 5.78
C ASN A 22 10.98 -8.38 5.26
N ASN A 23 9.84 -8.52 4.60
CA ASN A 23 9.40 -9.82 4.09
C ASN A 23 9.84 -10.06 2.64
N TRP A 24 9.70 -9.05 1.79
CA TRP A 24 9.98 -9.17 0.37
C TRP A 24 11.13 -8.27 -0.09
N SER A 25 11.30 -7.12 0.54
CA SER A 25 12.33 -6.15 0.17
C SER A 25 12.95 -5.54 1.40
N ALA A 26 14.27 -5.62 1.52
CA ALA A 26 15.00 -5.00 2.61
C ALA A 26 15.03 -3.47 2.49
N ASP A 27 14.80 -2.94 1.30
CA ASP A 27 14.86 -1.50 1.04
C ASP A 27 13.53 -0.79 1.33
N ALA A 28 12.42 -1.51 1.33
CA ALA A 28 11.14 -0.93 1.63
C ALA A 28 10.98 -0.66 3.13
N HIS A 29 10.32 0.43 3.47
CA HIS A 29 9.96 0.67 4.88
C HIS A 29 8.99 -0.36 5.38
N PHE A 30 8.01 -0.69 4.54
CA PHE A 30 7.07 -1.79 4.78
C PHE A 30 6.44 -2.17 3.44
N GLU A 31 5.65 -3.23 3.47
CA GLU A 31 5.04 -3.80 2.27
C GLU A 31 3.55 -4.01 2.51
N ILE A 32 2.77 -4.00 1.45
CA ILE A 32 1.33 -4.26 1.51
C ILE A 32 1.02 -5.45 0.62
N SER A 33 0.35 -6.46 1.19
CA SER A 33 -0.17 -7.59 0.40
C SER A 33 -1.53 -7.21 -0.16
N VAL A 34 -1.62 -7.09 -1.49
CA VAL A 34 -2.88 -6.73 -2.14
C VAL A 34 -3.80 -7.94 -2.34
N GLU A 35 -3.28 -9.14 -2.25
CA GLU A 35 -4.09 -10.36 -2.31
C GLU A 35 -4.96 -10.54 -1.07
N GLU A 36 -4.55 -9.93 0.03
CA GLU A 36 -5.25 -10.03 1.30
C GLU A 36 -6.03 -8.77 1.62
N MET A 37 -6.35 -7.98 0.61
CA MET A 37 -7.24 -6.84 0.76
C MET A 37 -8.65 -7.32 1.17
N PRO A 38 -9.41 -6.49 1.85
CA PRO A 38 -10.79 -6.86 2.20
C PRO A 38 -11.61 -7.29 0.99
N ASP A 39 -12.57 -8.19 1.21
CA ASP A 39 -13.38 -8.78 0.14
C ASP A 39 -14.10 -7.76 -0.73
N SER A 40 -14.42 -6.61 -0.20
CA SER A 40 -15.02 -5.53 -0.97
C SER A 40 -14.16 -5.10 -2.14
N PHE A 41 -12.91 -5.46 -2.13
CA PHE A 41 -11.95 -5.16 -3.19
C PHE A 41 -12.22 -5.98 -4.47
N SER A 42 -12.92 -7.08 -4.38
CA SER A 42 -13.00 -8.06 -5.47
C SER A 42 -13.57 -7.51 -6.78
N ASP A 43 -14.40 -6.47 -6.72
CA ASP A 43 -15.14 -6.01 -7.88
C ASP A 43 -14.83 -4.60 -8.33
N ILE A 44 -13.59 -4.11 -8.09
CA ILE A 44 -13.22 -2.89 -8.75
C ILE A 44 -13.54 -1.59 -8.02
N PRO A 45 -13.09 -0.43 -8.50
CA PRO A 45 -12.91 0.77 -7.69
C PRO A 45 -14.10 1.24 -6.90
N GLU A 46 -15.29 1.08 -7.41
CA GLU A 46 -16.47 1.56 -6.67
C GLU A 46 -16.76 0.76 -5.42
N ASN A 47 -16.24 -0.48 -5.35
CA ASN A 47 -16.40 -1.36 -4.18
C ASN A 47 -15.08 -1.59 -3.44
N ALA A 48 -13.99 -1.03 -3.94
CA ALA A 48 -12.68 -1.24 -3.37
C ALA A 48 -12.51 -0.45 -2.06
N PRO A 49 -11.66 -0.91 -1.14
CA PRO A 49 -11.34 -0.11 0.04
C PRO A 49 -10.68 1.21 -0.37
N VAL A 50 -10.73 2.19 0.52
CA VAL A 50 -10.20 3.53 0.25
C VAL A 50 -8.74 3.48 -0.20
N TYR A 51 -7.94 2.62 0.39
CA TYR A 51 -6.50 2.51 0.08
C TYR A 51 -6.20 1.23 -0.68
N TRP A 52 -6.87 1.03 -1.80
CA TRP A 52 -6.66 -0.18 -2.62
C TRP A 52 -5.48 -0.01 -3.59
N ALA A 53 -4.97 -1.16 -4.06
CA ALA A 53 -4.05 -1.23 -5.19
C ALA A 53 -4.33 -2.52 -5.95
N ASP A 54 -4.23 -2.50 -7.28
CA ASP A 54 -4.53 -3.67 -8.10
C ASP A 54 -3.65 -3.70 -9.35
N TYR A 55 -2.72 -4.63 -9.36
CA TYR A 55 -1.78 -4.76 -10.45
C TYR A 55 -2.44 -5.19 -11.77
N TYR A 56 -3.36 -6.14 -11.68
CA TYR A 56 -3.91 -6.77 -12.89
C TYR A 56 -4.93 -5.90 -13.60
N ASN A 57 -5.74 -5.16 -12.86
CA ASN A 57 -6.81 -4.36 -13.44
C ASN A 57 -6.42 -2.90 -13.60
N TRP A 58 -5.68 -2.36 -12.66
CA TRP A 58 -5.43 -0.92 -12.60
C TRP A 58 -3.97 -0.55 -12.70
N TYR A 59 -3.07 -1.49 -12.36
CA TYR A 59 -1.63 -1.25 -12.34
C TYR A 59 -1.25 -0.08 -11.45
N ASP A 60 -2.09 0.23 -10.48
CA ASP A 60 -1.94 1.43 -9.68
C ASP A 60 -2.72 1.27 -8.38
N GLY A 61 -2.73 2.30 -7.59
CA GLY A 61 -3.50 2.39 -6.36
C GLY A 61 -4.51 3.52 -6.42
N SER A 62 -5.35 3.59 -5.42
CA SER A 62 -6.31 4.67 -5.31
C SER A 62 -5.61 6.01 -5.15
N ASP A 63 -6.31 7.09 -5.52
CA ASP A 63 -5.80 8.43 -5.29
C ASP A 63 -5.57 8.69 -3.80
N ASP A 64 -6.43 8.12 -2.94
CA ASP A 64 -6.28 8.28 -1.50
C ASP A 64 -5.01 7.61 -0.99
N LEU A 65 -4.66 6.42 -1.50
CA LEU A 65 -3.40 5.76 -1.14
C LEU A 65 -2.21 6.61 -1.60
N ASN A 66 -2.24 7.07 -2.84
CA ASN A 66 -1.16 7.88 -3.39
C ASN A 66 -1.01 9.20 -2.60
N ASN A 67 -2.11 9.85 -2.28
CA ASN A 67 -2.09 11.11 -1.53
C ASN A 67 -1.57 10.90 -0.12
N LEU A 68 -1.97 9.82 0.55
CA LEU A 68 -1.47 9.49 1.87
C LEU A 68 0.05 9.31 1.85
N LEU A 69 0.54 8.54 0.90
CA LEU A 69 1.97 8.28 0.78
C LEU A 69 2.74 9.55 0.48
N GLN A 70 2.28 10.36 -0.47
CA GLN A 70 2.94 11.63 -0.81
C GLN A 70 2.95 12.59 0.37
N LYS A 71 1.87 12.66 1.11
CA LYS A 71 1.78 13.51 2.29
C LYS A 71 2.85 13.16 3.32
N HIS A 72 3.26 11.92 3.37
CA HIS A 72 4.28 11.45 4.29
C HIS A 72 5.67 11.32 3.64
N GLY A 73 5.84 11.83 2.41
CA GLY A 73 7.11 11.76 1.71
C GLY A 73 7.45 10.36 1.23
N LEU A 74 6.44 9.60 0.86
CA LEU A 74 6.57 8.20 0.45
C LEU A 74 5.96 7.96 -0.93
N TYR A 75 6.33 6.82 -1.55
CA TYR A 75 5.67 6.32 -2.74
C TYR A 75 5.66 4.80 -2.69
N PHE A 76 4.87 4.17 -3.55
CA PHE A 76 4.89 2.71 -3.65
C PHE A 76 5.45 2.27 -5.00
N ASP A 77 5.99 1.04 -5.01
CA ASP A 77 6.40 0.38 -6.25
C ASP A 77 6.05 -1.10 -6.12
N TRP A 78 5.71 -1.72 -7.25
CA TRP A 78 5.36 -3.12 -7.26
C TRP A 78 6.60 -4.00 -7.08
N ILE A 79 6.57 -4.87 -6.06
CA ILE A 79 7.59 -5.90 -5.88
C ILE A 79 7.24 -7.10 -6.77
N ASN A 80 5.97 -7.45 -6.77
CA ASN A 80 5.39 -8.45 -7.67
C ASN A 80 3.91 -8.13 -7.82
N ALA A 81 3.14 -8.95 -8.55
CA ALA A 81 1.73 -8.67 -8.83
C ALA A 81 0.83 -8.69 -7.59
N ALA A 82 1.32 -9.18 -6.47
CA ALA A 82 0.56 -9.33 -5.24
C ALA A 82 1.06 -8.46 -4.09
N VAL A 83 2.20 -7.78 -4.24
CA VAL A 83 2.84 -7.06 -3.14
C VAL A 83 3.41 -5.74 -3.63
N ILE A 84 3.10 -4.66 -2.91
CA ILE A 84 3.74 -3.37 -3.14
C ILE A 84 4.66 -3.03 -1.97
N GLY A 85 5.78 -2.37 -2.29
CA GLY A 85 6.72 -1.86 -1.30
C GLY A 85 6.58 -0.37 -1.15
N ILE A 86 6.82 0.13 0.03
CA ILE A 86 6.70 1.56 0.36
C ILE A 86 8.10 2.12 0.60
N TYR A 87 8.45 3.16 -0.14
CA TYR A 87 9.79 3.75 -0.17
C TYR A 87 9.75 5.26 0.07
N ASP A 88 10.90 5.81 0.42
CA ASP A 88 11.05 7.27 0.51
C ASP A 88 10.93 7.91 -0.88
N ASN A 89 10.15 8.97 -0.96
CA ASN A 89 9.96 9.75 -2.20
C ASN A 89 10.91 10.95 -2.22
N ASN A 90 12.18 10.69 -2.01
CA ASN A 90 13.22 11.74 -2.03
C ASN A 90 14.39 11.35 -2.91
#